data_8c0f7c957f38441e48de2fff8d3b8bc9
#
_entry.id   8c0f7c957f38441e48de2fff8d3b8bc9
#
_cell.length_a   1.000
_cell.length_b   1.000
_cell.length_c   1.000
_cell.angle_alpha   90.00
_cell.angle_beta   90.00
_cell.angle_gamma   90.00
#
_symmetry.space_group_name_H-M   'P 1'
#
loop_
_entity.id
_entity.type
_entity.pdbx_description
1 polymer ?
#
loop_
_entity_poly.entity_id
_entity_poly.type
_entity_poly.pdbx_seq_one_letter_code
_entity_poly.pdbx_strand_id
1 'polypeptide(L)'
;MKDIFSIEGKVAVVTGGSRGIGEMIASGFLASGAKVYISSRKVEVCDATAERLTKEFGSECISIPADLSNIEGIELLANEVTNREAKLDILINNAGASWGAPIDEYPEMGWDKVMDTNVKGVFFLTQKLLPALRKAASTQNPSRVVNIGSIDGIKTGGFDAFAYGPSKAALHHLTRVLAASLIKENIIVNAIAPGPFPTWMLSTGVGFGGEIDVDWGVVGEQNPSGRVGNMEDIAGLAIFLCSRASAYTVGQTITCDGGAVASS
;
A
#
# COMPACT_ATOMS: atom_id res chain seq x y z
N MET A 1 -13.39 8.59 -23.40
CA MET A 1 -12.02 8.54 -22.79
C MET A 1 -11.97 9.16 -21.37
N LYS A 2 -12.78 10.18 -21.04
CA LYS A 2 -12.75 10.80 -19.68
C LYS A 2 -13.00 9.80 -18.55
N ASP A 3 -13.82 8.77 -18.75
CA ASP A 3 -14.23 7.83 -17.70
C ASP A 3 -13.29 6.66 -17.46
N ILE A 4 -12.23 6.47 -18.29
CA ILE A 4 -11.35 5.30 -18.12
C ILE A 4 -10.45 5.40 -16.86
N PHE A 5 -10.22 6.60 -16.35
CA PHE A 5 -9.47 6.85 -15.12
C PHE A 5 -10.37 6.95 -13.87
N SER A 6 -11.71 6.92 -14.03
CA SER A 6 -12.63 7.05 -12.92
C SER A 6 -12.60 5.82 -12.01
N ILE A 7 -12.59 6.09 -10.71
CA ILE A 7 -12.83 5.13 -9.63
C ILE A 7 -14.05 5.55 -8.79
N GLU A 8 -14.86 6.47 -9.30
CA GLU A 8 -16.06 6.97 -8.64
C GLU A 8 -17.03 5.81 -8.32
N GLY A 9 -17.59 5.84 -7.12
CA GLY A 9 -18.52 4.83 -6.62
C GLY A 9 -17.90 3.45 -6.32
N LYS A 10 -16.57 3.30 -6.42
CA LYS A 10 -15.88 2.08 -6.04
C LYS A 10 -15.69 1.99 -4.52
N VAL A 11 -15.69 0.75 -4.01
CA VAL A 11 -15.36 0.45 -2.63
C VAL A 11 -13.89 0.00 -2.56
N ALA A 12 -13.11 0.69 -1.74
CA ALA A 12 -11.68 0.44 -1.58
C ALA A 12 -11.31 0.16 -0.12
N VAL A 13 -10.38 -0.77 0.09
CA VAL A 13 -9.68 -0.98 1.37
C VAL A 13 -8.23 -0.54 1.20
N VAL A 14 -7.75 0.34 2.11
CA VAL A 14 -6.35 0.81 2.14
C VAL A 14 -5.75 0.46 3.50
N THR A 15 -4.87 -0.53 3.54
CA THR A 15 -4.18 -0.90 4.76
C THR A 15 -3.03 0.07 5.06
N GLY A 16 -2.77 0.34 6.35
CA GLY A 16 -1.83 1.39 6.74
C GLY A 16 -2.31 2.80 6.32
N GLY A 17 -3.63 2.99 6.15
CA GLY A 17 -4.24 4.19 5.59
C GLY A 17 -4.32 5.40 6.51
N SER A 18 -3.86 5.29 7.76
CA SER A 18 -3.97 6.38 8.74
C SER A 18 -2.82 7.39 8.71
N ARG A 19 -1.80 7.20 7.87
CA ARG A 19 -0.66 8.11 7.70
C ARG A 19 0.18 7.76 6.47
N GLY A 20 1.05 8.69 6.06
CA GLY A 20 2.04 8.50 5.00
C GLY A 20 1.44 8.09 3.66
N ILE A 21 2.08 7.17 2.94
CA ILE A 21 1.65 6.73 1.60
C ILE A 21 0.21 6.20 1.60
N GLY A 22 -0.17 5.42 2.61
CA GLY A 22 -1.54 4.90 2.69
C GLY A 22 -2.60 5.99 2.82
N GLU A 23 -2.34 7.01 3.64
CA GLU A 23 -3.21 8.19 3.76
C GLU A 23 -3.25 9.00 2.47
N MET A 24 -2.11 9.21 1.80
CA MET A 24 -2.04 9.91 0.51
C MET A 24 -2.90 9.21 -0.55
N ILE A 25 -2.84 7.87 -0.62
CA ILE A 25 -3.67 7.08 -1.54
C ILE A 25 -5.16 7.15 -1.15
N ALA A 26 -5.48 7.02 0.14
CA ALA A 26 -6.86 7.13 0.63
C ALA A 26 -7.46 8.49 0.32
N SER A 27 -6.71 9.57 0.51
CA SER A 27 -7.10 10.95 0.18
C SER A 27 -7.41 11.10 -1.30
N GLY A 28 -6.53 10.61 -2.19
CA GLY A 28 -6.75 10.67 -3.64
C GLY A 28 -7.97 9.85 -4.09
N PHE A 29 -8.23 8.71 -3.45
CA PHE A 29 -9.40 7.89 -3.73
C PHE A 29 -10.71 8.56 -3.30
N LEU A 30 -10.73 9.15 -2.10
CA LEU A 30 -11.87 9.92 -1.59
C LEU A 30 -12.15 11.14 -2.49
N ALA A 31 -11.11 11.90 -2.86
CA ALA A 31 -11.22 13.01 -3.81
C ALA A 31 -11.77 12.59 -5.18
N SER A 32 -11.57 11.31 -5.55
CA SER A 32 -12.07 10.72 -6.80
C SER A 32 -13.44 10.04 -6.65
N GLY A 33 -14.14 10.24 -5.52
CA GLY A 33 -15.50 9.75 -5.29
C GLY A 33 -15.60 8.27 -4.90
N ALA A 34 -14.51 7.64 -4.48
CA ALA A 34 -14.55 6.29 -3.93
C ALA A 34 -14.94 6.30 -2.44
N LYS A 35 -15.59 5.23 -1.98
CA LYS A 35 -15.75 4.91 -0.57
C LYS A 35 -14.52 4.16 -0.09
N VAL A 36 -13.90 4.61 1.01
CA VAL A 36 -12.62 4.07 1.48
C VAL A 36 -12.69 3.54 2.89
N TYR A 37 -12.25 2.31 3.08
CA TYR A 37 -11.95 1.73 4.39
C TYR A 37 -10.46 1.85 4.64
N ILE A 38 -10.06 2.50 5.74
CA ILE A 38 -8.67 2.55 6.18
C ILE A 38 -8.45 1.64 7.38
N SER A 39 -7.28 1.00 7.45
CA SER A 39 -6.91 0.17 8.59
C SER A 39 -5.52 0.51 9.09
N SER A 40 -5.34 0.55 10.40
CA SER A 40 -4.05 0.66 11.08
C SER A 40 -4.15 0.13 12.50
N ARG A 41 -3.02 -0.09 13.18
CA ARG A 41 -3.00 -0.68 14.53
C ARG A 41 -3.46 0.25 15.64
N LYS A 42 -3.23 1.57 15.50
CA LYS A 42 -3.58 2.57 16.52
C LYS A 42 -4.99 3.07 16.28
N VAL A 43 -5.92 2.66 17.15
CA VAL A 43 -7.36 2.95 17.05
C VAL A 43 -7.59 4.45 16.92
N GLU A 44 -7.09 5.23 17.88
CA GLU A 44 -7.36 6.67 17.97
C GLU A 44 -6.84 7.42 16.72
N VAL A 45 -5.69 7.01 16.19
CA VAL A 45 -5.10 7.63 14.99
C VAL A 45 -5.90 7.25 13.74
N CYS A 46 -6.36 5.99 13.66
CA CYS A 46 -7.15 5.52 12.53
C CYS A 46 -8.50 6.22 12.47
N ASP A 47 -9.18 6.31 13.61
CA ASP A 47 -10.50 6.94 13.75
C ASP A 47 -10.43 8.44 13.42
N ALA A 48 -9.49 9.16 14.03
CA ALA A 48 -9.29 10.57 13.78
C ALA A 48 -8.95 10.89 12.30
N THR A 49 -8.16 10.01 11.66
CA THR A 49 -7.85 10.16 10.24
C THR A 49 -9.09 9.93 9.38
N ALA A 50 -9.88 8.89 9.65
CA ALA A 50 -11.10 8.62 8.90
C ALA A 50 -12.12 9.76 9.00
N GLU A 51 -12.32 10.31 10.20
CA GLU A 51 -13.21 11.46 10.44
C GLU A 51 -12.74 12.70 9.68
N ARG A 52 -11.44 13.03 9.78
CA ARG A 52 -10.84 14.17 9.08
C ARG A 52 -10.99 14.04 7.56
N LEU A 53 -10.65 12.89 6.99
CA LEU A 53 -10.72 12.65 5.54
C LEU A 53 -12.16 12.68 5.03
N THR A 54 -13.12 12.12 5.79
CA THR A 54 -14.55 12.22 5.44
C THR A 54 -15.00 13.67 5.37
N LYS A 55 -14.61 14.49 6.36
CA LYS A 55 -14.96 15.91 6.40
C LYS A 55 -14.30 16.72 5.27
N GLU A 56 -13.06 16.39 4.95
CA GLU A 56 -12.26 17.10 3.94
C GLU A 56 -12.76 16.84 2.51
N PHE A 57 -13.06 15.59 2.18
CA PHE A 57 -13.40 15.18 0.81
C PHE A 57 -14.91 14.99 0.57
N GLY A 58 -15.73 14.94 1.61
CA GLY A 58 -17.17 14.70 1.48
C GLY A 58 -17.53 13.27 1.05
N SER A 59 -16.55 12.39 0.88
CA SER A 59 -16.71 10.96 0.57
C SER A 59 -16.49 10.14 1.83
N GLU A 60 -17.15 8.98 1.95
CA GLU A 60 -17.13 8.17 3.17
C GLU A 60 -15.78 7.47 3.37
N CYS A 61 -15.07 7.83 4.45
CA CYS A 61 -13.88 7.16 4.96
C CYS A 61 -14.21 6.46 6.27
N ILE A 62 -13.97 5.14 6.34
CA ILE A 62 -14.32 4.32 7.50
C ILE A 62 -13.04 3.71 8.09
N SER A 63 -12.89 3.86 9.41
CA SER A 63 -11.82 3.24 10.17
C SER A 63 -12.17 1.80 10.57
N ILE A 64 -11.23 0.86 10.34
CA ILE A 64 -11.26 -0.51 10.88
C ILE A 64 -9.86 -0.81 11.44
N PRO A 65 -9.60 -0.53 12.73
CA PRO A 65 -8.32 -0.81 13.34
C PRO A 65 -8.02 -2.31 13.39
N ALA A 66 -6.83 -2.71 12.88
CA ALA A 66 -6.39 -4.11 12.89
C ALA A 66 -4.87 -4.22 12.84
N ASP A 67 -4.31 -5.26 13.45
CA ASP A 67 -2.91 -5.65 13.31
C ASP A 67 -2.75 -6.74 12.25
N LEU A 68 -2.19 -6.38 11.11
CA LEU A 68 -2.03 -7.29 9.97
C LEU A 68 -0.76 -8.14 10.03
N SER A 69 -0.01 -8.11 11.14
CA SER A 69 1.11 -9.02 11.39
C SER A 69 0.64 -10.41 11.88
N ASN A 70 -0.64 -10.58 12.21
CA ASN A 70 -1.22 -11.82 12.71
C ASN A 70 -2.54 -12.14 12.02
N ILE A 71 -2.97 -13.41 12.10
CA ILE A 71 -4.16 -13.90 11.41
C ILE A 71 -5.45 -13.32 12.01
N GLU A 72 -5.48 -13.12 13.31
CA GLU A 72 -6.64 -12.59 14.05
C GLU A 72 -7.01 -11.19 13.56
N GLY A 73 -6.02 -10.31 13.40
CA GLY A 73 -6.24 -8.96 12.87
C GLY A 73 -6.62 -8.97 11.39
N ILE A 74 -6.04 -9.87 10.60
CA ILE A 74 -6.41 -10.06 9.20
C ILE A 74 -7.87 -10.50 9.06
N GLU A 75 -8.30 -11.49 9.86
CA GLU A 75 -9.68 -11.97 9.87
C GLU A 75 -10.66 -10.90 10.36
N LEU A 76 -10.29 -10.14 11.40
CA LEU A 76 -11.08 -9.01 11.88
C LEU A 76 -11.34 -8.01 10.73
N LEU A 77 -10.28 -7.53 10.05
CA LEU A 77 -10.44 -6.58 8.96
C LEU A 77 -11.30 -7.15 7.83
N ALA A 78 -11.01 -8.38 7.40
CA ALA A 78 -11.74 -9.00 6.31
C ALA A 78 -13.24 -9.19 6.64
N ASN A 79 -13.56 -9.65 7.85
CA ASN A 79 -14.93 -9.84 8.31
C ASN A 79 -15.69 -8.51 8.42
N GLU A 80 -15.07 -7.47 9.00
CA GLU A 80 -15.68 -6.15 9.11
C GLU A 80 -16.01 -5.54 7.75
N VAL A 81 -15.11 -5.69 6.77
CA VAL A 81 -15.36 -5.22 5.39
C VAL A 81 -16.50 -6.02 4.75
N THR A 82 -16.46 -7.34 4.83
CA THR A 82 -17.46 -8.20 4.16
C THR A 82 -18.84 -8.19 4.82
N ASN A 83 -18.92 -7.84 6.10
CA ASN A 83 -20.19 -7.62 6.80
C ASN A 83 -20.86 -6.29 6.39
N ARG A 84 -20.07 -5.29 5.96
CA ARG A 84 -20.57 -3.97 5.56
C ARG A 84 -20.80 -3.86 4.06
N GLU A 85 -19.98 -4.59 3.26
CA GLU A 85 -19.96 -4.49 1.81
C GLU A 85 -20.23 -5.85 1.15
N ALA A 86 -21.20 -5.86 0.24
CA ALA A 86 -21.50 -7.06 -0.54
C ALA A 86 -20.38 -7.42 -1.52
N LYS A 87 -19.59 -6.42 -1.95
CA LYS A 87 -18.48 -6.55 -2.92
C LYS A 87 -17.35 -5.58 -2.59
N LEU A 88 -16.13 -5.90 -3.02
CA LEU A 88 -14.96 -5.05 -2.89
C LEU A 88 -14.32 -4.84 -4.27
N ASP A 89 -14.19 -3.58 -4.70
CA ASP A 89 -13.61 -3.26 -6.00
C ASP A 89 -12.08 -3.14 -5.94
N ILE A 90 -11.52 -2.60 -4.85
CA ILE A 90 -10.10 -2.25 -4.74
C ILE A 90 -9.54 -2.67 -3.37
N LEU A 91 -8.39 -3.35 -3.40
CA LEU A 91 -7.56 -3.62 -2.21
C LEU A 91 -6.17 -3.02 -2.40
N ILE A 92 -5.78 -2.10 -1.51
CA ILE A 92 -4.42 -1.54 -1.42
C ILE A 92 -3.72 -2.16 -0.21
N ASN A 93 -2.80 -3.07 -0.45
CA ASN A 93 -1.92 -3.63 0.57
C ASN A 93 -0.74 -2.68 0.79
N ASN A 94 -0.92 -1.69 1.66
CA ASN A 94 0.10 -0.69 1.97
C ASN A 94 0.68 -0.84 3.38
N ALA A 95 -0.01 -1.48 4.32
CA ALA A 95 0.55 -1.72 5.64
C ALA A 95 1.92 -2.40 5.54
N GLY A 96 2.89 -1.85 6.25
CA GLY A 96 4.25 -2.35 6.22
C GLY A 96 4.98 -2.09 7.53
N ALA A 97 6.03 -2.87 7.74
CA ALA A 97 6.97 -2.74 8.84
C ALA A 97 8.40 -2.74 8.32
N SER A 98 9.27 -2.11 9.08
CA SER A 98 10.71 -2.16 8.91
C SER A 98 11.37 -2.39 10.27
N TRP A 99 12.60 -2.89 10.24
CA TRP A 99 13.44 -3.07 11.40
C TRP A 99 14.90 -2.85 10.99
N GLY A 100 15.63 -2.05 11.73
CA GLY A 100 17.05 -1.82 11.51
C GLY A 100 17.84 -2.25 12.73
N ALA A 101 18.96 -2.92 12.51
CA ALA A 101 19.97 -3.26 13.50
C ALA A 101 21.26 -3.69 12.78
N PRO A 102 22.44 -3.58 13.40
CA PRO A 102 23.67 -4.16 12.85
C PRO A 102 23.50 -5.65 12.55
N ILE A 103 24.19 -6.16 11.53
CA ILE A 103 24.02 -7.54 11.07
C ILE A 103 24.29 -8.56 12.19
N ASP A 104 25.29 -8.30 13.02
CA ASP A 104 25.68 -9.19 14.12
C ASP A 104 24.68 -9.20 15.31
N GLU A 105 23.79 -8.21 15.35
CA GLU A 105 22.80 -8.02 16.43
C GLU A 105 21.35 -8.07 15.91
N TYR A 106 21.15 -8.45 14.65
CA TYR A 106 19.82 -8.41 14.05
C TYR A 106 18.90 -9.45 14.68
N PRO A 107 17.81 -9.05 15.38
CA PRO A 107 17.00 -9.97 16.15
C PRO A 107 15.99 -10.71 15.29
N GLU A 108 15.75 -12.00 15.59
CA GLU A 108 14.73 -12.83 14.92
C GLU A 108 13.34 -12.18 14.94
N MET A 109 12.95 -11.61 16.08
CA MET A 109 11.66 -10.90 16.20
C MET A 109 11.51 -9.72 15.24
N GLY A 110 12.61 -9.04 14.89
CA GLY A 110 12.63 -7.96 13.92
C GLY A 110 12.42 -8.49 12.50
N TRP A 111 13.04 -9.63 12.21
CA TRP A 111 12.86 -10.35 10.94
C TRP A 111 11.41 -10.82 10.78
N ASP A 112 10.86 -11.51 11.75
CA ASP A 112 9.50 -12.06 11.73
C ASP A 112 8.47 -10.94 11.60
N LYS A 113 8.60 -9.87 12.37
CA LYS A 113 7.71 -8.70 12.28
C LYS A 113 7.64 -8.13 10.86
N VAL A 114 8.78 -8.04 10.19
CA VAL A 114 8.85 -7.49 8.82
C VAL A 114 8.24 -8.47 7.82
N MET A 115 8.60 -9.76 7.89
CA MET A 115 8.10 -10.77 6.97
C MET A 115 6.61 -11.04 7.17
N ASP A 116 6.15 -11.12 8.42
CA ASP A 116 4.74 -11.34 8.75
C ASP A 116 3.87 -10.18 8.24
N THR A 117 4.31 -8.93 8.41
CA THR A 117 3.53 -7.78 7.95
C THR A 117 3.60 -7.61 6.43
N ASN A 118 4.81 -7.63 5.85
CA ASN A 118 5.03 -7.20 4.46
C ASN A 118 4.73 -8.27 3.42
N VAL A 119 4.72 -9.55 3.81
CA VAL A 119 4.54 -10.67 2.89
C VAL A 119 3.37 -11.55 3.29
N LYS A 120 3.42 -12.16 4.48
CA LYS A 120 2.40 -13.08 4.97
C LYS A 120 1.04 -12.38 5.13
N GLY A 121 1.03 -11.21 5.77
CA GLY A 121 -0.18 -10.42 5.97
C GLY A 121 -0.84 -10.02 4.66
N VAL A 122 -0.06 -9.61 3.67
CA VAL A 122 -0.56 -9.27 2.33
C VAL A 122 -1.23 -10.47 1.66
N PHE A 123 -0.58 -11.65 1.70
CA PHE A 123 -1.13 -12.85 1.11
C PHE A 123 -2.46 -13.24 1.76
N PHE A 124 -2.48 -13.37 3.09
CA PHE A 124 -3.69 -13.84 3.79
C PHE A 124 -4.83 -12.83 3.77
N LEU A 125 -4.56 -11.52 3.83
CA LEU A 125 -5.62 -10.52 3.68
C LEU A 125 -6.23 -10.58 2.28
N THR A 126 -5.38 -10.66 1.24
CA THR A 126 -5.87 -10.84 -0.14
C THR A 126 -6.73 -12.10 -0.24
N GLN A 127 -6.28 -13.23 0.31
CA GLN A 127 -7.01 -14.49 0.31
C GLN A 127 -8.38 -14.37 1.00
N LYS A 128 -8.45 -13.75 2.19
CA LYS A 128 -9.70 -13.58 2.95
C LYS A 128 -10.69 -12.66 2.23
N LEU A 129 -10.21 -11.67 1.48
CA LEU A 129 -11.05 -10.75 0.70
C LEU A 129 -11.36 -11.22 -0.72
N LEU A 130 -10.79 -12.33 -1.21
CA LEU A 130 -11.08 -12.88 -2.55
C LEU A 130 -12.58 -13.05 -2.82
N PRO A 131 -13.42 -13.57 -1.90
CA PRO A 131 -14.85 -13.71 -2.17
C PRO A 131 -15.53 -12.38 -2.51
N ALA A 132 -15.16 -11.29 -1.83
CA ALA A 132 -15.70 -9.95 -2.07
C ALA A 132 -15.15 -9.32 -3.37
N LEU A 133 -13.85 -9.53 -3.65
CA LEU A 133 -13.21 -9.10 -4.90
C LEU A 133 -13.84 -9.81 -6.11
N ARG A 134 -14.09 -11.13 -6.03
CA ARG A 134 -14.77 -11.91 -7.08
C ARG A 134 -16.18 -11.39 -7.38
N LYS A 135 -16.93 -10.98 -6.35
CA LYS A 135 -18.28 -10.41 -6.53
C LYS A 135 -18.30 -9.07 -7.25
N ALA A 136 -17.22 -8.28 -7.15
CA ALA A 136 -17.09 -7.02 -7.87
C ALA A 136 -16.55 -7.21 -9.29
N ALA A 137 -15.78 -8.29 -9.52
CA ALA A 137 -15.00 -8.50 -10.73
C ALA A 137 -15.86 -8.83 -11.95
N SER A 138 -15.58 -8.18 -13.06
CA SER A 138 -16.12 -8.52 -14.38
C SER A 138 -15.10 -8.19 -15.47
N THR A 139 -15.30 -8.69 -16.67
CA THR A 139 -14.43 -8.38 -17.82
C THR A 139 -14.39 -6.88 -18.12
N GLN A 140 -15.52 -6.19 -17.99
CA GLN A 140 -15.62 -4.74 -18.24
C GLN A 140 -15.09 -3.90 -17.09
N ASN A 141 -15.14 -4.43 -15.86
CA ASN A 141 -14.70 -3.75 -14.65
C ASN A 141 -14.01 -4.74 -13.71
N PRO A 142 -12.75 -5.13 -14.00
CA PRO A 142 -12.00 -6.03 -13.12
C PRO A 142 -11.77 -5.43 -11.73
N SER A 143 -11.74 -6.27 -10.69
CA SER A 143 -11.28 -5.84 -9.37
C SER A 143 -9.78 -5.63 -9.36
N ARG A 144 -9.29 -4.80 -8.44
CA ARG A 144 -7.89 -4.38 -8.36
C ARG A 144 -7.28 -4.74 -7.02
N VAL A 145 -6.10 -5.32 -7.06
CA VAL A 145 -5.21 -5.47 -5.90
C VAL A 145 -3.92 -4.76 -6.23
N VAL A 146 -3.53 -3.79 -5.41
CA VAL A 146 -2.25 -3.08 -5.55
C VAL A 146 -1.44 -3.27 -4.28
N ASN A 147 -0.26 -3.84 -4.43
CA ASN A 147 0.68 -4.05 -3.34
C ASN A 147 1.69 -2.90 -3.31
N ILE A 148 1.90 -2.29 -2.15
CA ILE A 148 2.90 -1.23 -1.99
C ILE A 148 4.23 -1.88 -1.61
N GLY A 149 5.08 -2.00 -2.62
CA GLY A 149 6.45 -2.47 -2.52
C GLY A 149 7.41 -1.41 -1.97
N SER A 150 8.59 -1.36 -2.55
CA SER A 150 9.62 -0.31 -2.36
C SER A 150 10.66 -0.44 -3.47
N ILE A 151 11.36 0.64 -3.78
CA ILE A 151 12.59 0.56 -4.59
C ILE A 151 13.65 -0.31 -3.92
N ASP A 152 13.65 -0.48 -2.59
CA ASP A 152 14.55 -1.39 -1.86
C ASP A 152 14.29 -2.87 -2.17
N GLY A 153 13.16 -3.21 -2.76
CA GLY A 153 12.91 -4.53 -3.34
C GLY A 153 13.47 -4.71 -4.76
N ILE A 154 14.04 -3.65 -5.36
CA ILE A 154 14.61 -3.64 -6.71
C ILE A 154 16.13 -3.43 -6.63
N LYS A 155 16.57 -2.51 -5.79
CA LYS A 155 17.98 -2.20 -5.53
C LYS A 155 18.25 -2.18 -4.02
N THR A 156 19.50 -2.25 -3.61
CA THR A 156 19.89 -2.18 -2.20
C THR A 156 19.73 -0.77 -1.66
N GLY A 157 19.07 -0.60 -0.51
CA GLY A 157 18.75 0.69 0.10
C GLY A 157 19.90 1.35 0.87
N GLY A 158 20.98 0.61 1.17
CA GLY A 158 22.12 1.13 1.95
C GLY A 158 21.84 1.32 3.46
N PHE A 159 20.76 0.73 3.99
CA PHE A 159 20.40 0.76 5.40
C PHE A 159 20.53 -0.64 6.01
N ASP A 160 20.83 -0.70 7.32
CA ASP A 160 20.89 -1.96 8.08
C ASP A 160 19.50 -2.57 8.35
N ALA A 161 18.66 -2.58 7.31
CA ALA A 161 17.29 -3.09 7.33
C ALA A 161 17.18 -4.42 6.56
N PHE A 162 17.94 -5.41 7.01
CA PHE A 162 18.18 -6.67 6.30
C PHE A 162 16.93 -7.47 5.92
N ALA A 163 15.84 -7.38 6.68
CA ALA A 163 14.57 -8.02 6.32
C ALA A 163 13.71 -7.18 5.36
N TYR A 164 13.87 -5.85 5.36
CA TYR A 164 12.96 -4.95 4.63
C TYR A 164 13.09 -5.12 3.11
N GLY A 165 14.27 -4.89 2.53
CA GLY A 165 14.53 -5.07 1.09
C GLY A 165 14.09 -6.44 0.59
N PRO A 166 14.57 -7.56 1.20
CA PRO A 166 14.12 -8.91 0.85
C PRO A 166 12.60 -9.11 0.95
N SER A 167 11.91 -8.55 1.96
CA SER A 167 10.45 -8.63 2.06
C SER A 167 9.75 -7.91 0.91
N LYS A 168 10.26 -6.76 0.48
CA LYS A 168 9.72 -6.00 -0.64
C LYS A 168 10.00 -6.68 -1.99
N ALA A 169 11.17 -7.29 -2.16
CA ALA A 169 11.46 -8.16 -3.31
C ALA A 169 10.53 -9.38 -3.37
N ALA A 170 10.30 -10.03 -2.23
CA ALA A 170 9.34 -11.13 -2.10
C ALA A 170 7.92 -10.67 -2.45
N LEU A 171 7.50 -9.48 -2.01
CA LEU A 171 6.20 -8.90 -2.34
C LEU A 171 6.06 -8.61 -3.84
N HIS A 172 7.10 -8.11 -4.51
CA HIS A 172 7.11 -7.93 -5.97
C HIS A 172 6.94 -9.27 -6.69
N HIS A 173 7.58 -10.35 -6.19
CA HIS A 173 7.40 -11.67 -6.78
C HIS A 173 6.00 -12.23 -6.49
N LEU A 174 5.50 -12.11 -5.25
CA LEU A 174 4.15 -12.50 -4.87
C LEU A 174 3.09 -11.81 -5.73
N THR A 175 3.30 -10.55 -6.08
CA THR A 175 2.42 -9.79 -7.00
C THR A 175 2.29 -10.52 -8.35
N ARG A 176 3.41 -10.99 -8.95
CA ARG A 176 3.37 -11.75 -10.20
C ARG A 176 2.66 -13.09 -10.06
N VAL A 177 2.91 -13.80 -8.96
CA VAL A 177 2.26 -15.09 -8.68
C VAL A 177 0.75 -14.93 -8.54
N LEU A 178 0.30 -13.95 -7.75
CA LEU A 178 -1.12 -13.66 -7.57
C LEU A 178 -1.77 -13.19 -8.87
N ALA A 179 -1.10 -12.34 -9.63
CA ALA A 179 -1.60 -11.86 -10.92
C ALA A 179 -1.84 -13.01 -11.90
N ALA A 180 -0.87 -13.91 -12.06
CA ALA A 180 -1.00 -15.08 -12.94
C ALA A 180 -2.14 -16.02 -12.49
N SER A 181 -2.35 -16.16 -11.18
CA SER A 181 -3.40 -17.01 -10.62
C SER A 181 -4.80 -16.42 -10.79
N LEU A 182 -4.95 -15.10 -10.61
CA LEU A 182 -6.26 -14.44 -10.44
C LEU A 182 -6.78 -13.75 -11.71
N ILE A 183 -5.96 -13.59 -12.74
CA ILE A 183 -6.38 -12.86 -13.97
C ILE A 183 -7.57 -13.50 -14.66
N LYS A 184 -7.70 -14.82 -14.64
CA LYS A 184 -8.84 -15.54 -15.24
C LYS A 184 -10.16 -15.27 -14.48
N GLU A 185 -10.07 -14.78 -13.27
CA GLU A 185 -11.20 -14.38 -12.42
C GLU A 185 -11.51 -12.88 -12.53
N ASN A 186 -10.90 -12.17 -13.49
CA ASN A 186 -10.99 -10.72 -13.66
C ASN A 186 -10.52 -9.92 -12.42
N ILE A 187 -9.52 -10.43 -11.71
CA ILE A 187 -8.85 -9.73 -10.61
C ILE A 187 -7.43 -9.40 -11.09
N ILE A 188 -7.13 -8.12 -11.18
CA ILE A 188 -5.83 -7.62 -11.65
C ILE A 188 -4.98 -7.25 -10.43
N VAL A 189 -3.78 -7.83 -10.36
CA VAL A 189 -2.83 -7.59 -9.28
C VAL A 189 -1.60 -6.91 -9.85
N ASN A 190 -1.20 -5.77 -9.25
CA ASN A 190 0.02 -5.03 -9.58
C ASN A 190 0.70 -4.55 -8.29
N ALA A 191 1.90 -4.02 -8.41
CA ALA A 191 2.61 -3.37 -7.32
C ALA A 191 3.07 -1.96 -7.72
N ILE A 192 3.16 -1.08 -6.73
CA ILE A 192 3.89 0.18 -6.81
C ILE A 192 5.15 0.03 -5.97
N ALA A 193 6.30 0.47 -6.47
CA ALA A 193 7.56 0.56 -5.75
C ALA A 193 7.90 2.05 -5.51
N PRO A 194 7.49 2.63 -4.36
CA PRO A 194 7.80 4.01 -4.04
C PRO A 194 9.30 4.21 -3.78
N GLY A 195 9.81 5.39 -4.17
CA GLY A 195 11.05 5.96 -3.70
C GLY A 195 10.86 6.78 -2.42
N PRO A 196 11.63 7.85 -2.20
CA PRO A 196 11.51 8.69 -1.02
C PRO A 196 10.23 9.53 -1.03
N PHE A 197 9.39 9.31 -0.03
CA PHE A 197 8.21 10.11 0.30
C PHE A 197 8.32 10.60 1.75
N PRO A 198 7.81 11.82 2.08
CA PRO A 198 7.82 12.33 3.45
C PRO A 198 6.85 11.50 4.30
N THR A 199 7.38 10.49 4.98
CA THR A 199 6.59 9.57 5.80
C THR A 199 7.24 9.39 7.16
N TRP A 200 6.41 9.09 8.16
CA TRP A 200 6.89 8.76 9.50
C TRP A 200 7.86 7.56 9.49
N MET A 201 7.66 6.57 8.62
CA MET A 201 8.56 5.42 8.51
C MET A 201 9.97 5.83 8.11
N LEU A 202 10.12 6.79 7.21
CA LEU A 202 11.42 7.27 6.77
C LEU A 202 12.01 8.25 7.79
N SER A 203 11.20 9.10 8.45
CA SER A 203 11.66 10.06 9.47
C SER A 203 12.04 9.41 10.80
N THR A 204 11.58 8.20 11.09
CA THR A 204 11.98 7.48 12.32
C THR A 204 13.23 6.63 12.13
N GLY A 205 13.93 6.81 11.01
CA GLY A 205 15.12 6.04 10.67
C GLY A 205 14.85 4.56 10.81
N VAL A 206 14.58 3.89 9.75
CA VAL A 206 14.22 2.49 9.58
C VAL A 206 14.75 1.58 10.72
N GLY A 207 14.11 1.63 11.92
CA GLY A 207 14.43 0.74 13.04
C GLY A 207 15.42 1.25 14.09
N PHE A 208 15.95 2.44 14.01
CA PHE A 208 16.90 2.96 14.99
C PHE A 208 16.27 3.64 16.22
N GLY A 209 14.96 3.48 16.43
CA GLY A 209 14.30 3.80 17.71
C GLY A 209 14.17 5.28 18.08
N GLY A 210 14.38 6.20 17.14
CA GLY A 210 14.28 7.64 17.36
C GLY A 210 13.59 8.37 16.20
N GLU A 211 12.96 9.52 16.49
CA GLU A 211 12.58 10.48 15.46
C GLU A 211 13.88 11.13 14.95
N ILE A 212 14.13 11.00 13.65
CA ILE A 212 15.19 11.72 12.97
C ILE A 212 14.52 12.94 12.33
N ASP A 213 15.06 14.12 12.62
CA ASP A 213 14.67 15.33 11.89
C ASP A 213 15.24 15.23 10.46
N VAL A 214 14.40 14.74 9.55
CA VAL A 214 14.77 14.54 8.15
C VAL A 214 14.56 15.85 7.39
N ASP A 215 15.63 16.40 6.90
CA ASP A 215 15.56 17.50 5.92
C ASP A 215 15.13 16.94 4.55
N TRP A 216 13.84 17.06 4.26
CA TRP A 216 13.23 16.59 3.01
C TRP A 216 13.76 17.36 1.78
N GLY A 217 14.28 18.56 1.96
CA GLY A 217 14.95 19.31 0.90
C GLY A 217 16.23 18.58 0.47
N VAL A 218 17.08 18.23 1.44
CA VAL A 218 18.32 17.48 1.19
C VAL A 218 18.03 16.10 0.58
N VAL A 219 17.04 15.38 1.09
CA VAL A 219 16.63 14.09 0.49
C VAL A 219 16.15 14.28 -0.95
N GLY A 220 15.41 15.36 -1.21
CA GLY A 220 14.94 15.69 -2.55
C GLY A 220 16.07 16.04 -3.51
N GLU A 221 17.03 16.84 -3.08
CA GLU A 221 18.22 17.20 -3.91
C GLU A 221 19.03 15.98 -4.34
N GLN A 222 19.07 14.93 -3.52
CA GLN A 222 19.75 13.67 -3.85
C GLN A 222 18.93 12.78 -4.80
N ASN A 223 17.66 13.08 -5.03
CA ASN A 223 16.84 12.34 -5.98
C ASN A 223 17.05 12.89 -7.40
N PRO A 224 17.12 12.06 -8.45
CA PRO A 224 17.29 12.54 -9.84
C PRO A 224 16.24 13.56 -10.28
N SER A 225 15.02 13.49 -9.75
CA SER A 225 13.96 14.49 -10.01
C SER A 225 14.13 15.80 -9.27
N GLY A 226 15.11 15.94 -8.37
CA GLY A 226 15.34 17.12 -7.53
C GLY A 226 14.31 17.30 -6.41
N ARG A 227 13.46 16.33 -6.14
CA ARG A 227 12.44 16.40 -5.10
C ARG A 227 12.06 15.02 -4.54
N VAL A 228 11.44 14.99 -3.38
CA VAL A 228 10.72 13.82 -2.88
C VAL A 228 9.35 13.69 -3.54
N GLY A 229 8.75 12.50 -3.48
CA GLY A 229 7.38 12.28 -3.94
C GLY A 229 6.33 12.95 -3.06
N ASN A 230 5.18 13.26 -3.62
CA ASN A 230 4.04 13.86 -2.93
C ASN A 230 2.75 13.04 -3.12
N MET A 231 1.64 13.55 -2.55
CA MET A 231 0.35 12.86 -2.62
C MET A 231 -0.13 12.65 -4.07
N GLU A 232 0.03 13.64 -4.94
CA GLU A 232 -0.43 13.55 -6.33
C GLU A 232 0.32 12.47 -7.11
N ASP A 233 1.63 12.30 -6.86
CA ASP A 233 2.46 11.30 -7.52
C ASP A 233 1.97 9.88 -7.21
N ILE A 234 1.79 9.56 -5.93
CA ILE A 234 1.44 8.20 -5.50
C ILE A 234 -0.05 7.89 -5.68
N ALA A 235 -0.93 8.86 -5.38
CA ALA A 235 -2.37 8.69 -5.56
C ALA A 235 -2.73 8.62 -7.05
N GLY A 236 -2.12 9.44 -7.90
CA GLY A 236 -2.32 9.42 -9.34
C GLY A 236 -1.96 8.06 -9.95
N LEU A 237 -0.82 7.49 -9.57
CA LEU A 237 -0.42 6.15 -10.01
C LEU A 237 -1.36 5.06 -9.46
N ALA A 238 -1.78 5.17 -8.20
CA ALA A 238 -2.73 4.23 -7.60
C ALA A 238 -4.10 4.29 -8.29
N ILE A 239 -4.61 5.49 -8.59
CA ILE A 239 -5.86 5.69 -9.36
C ILE A 239 -5.72 5.07 -10.77
N PHE A 240 -4.61 5.32 -11.47
CA PHE A 240 -4.36 4.67 -12.76
C PHE A 240 -4.46 3.15 -12.65
N LEU A 241 -3.74 2.53 -11.70
CA LEU A 241 -3.73 1.08 -11.52
C LEU A 241 -5.09 0.50 -11.07
N CYS A 242 -5.92 1.31 -10.40
CA CYS A 242 -7.25 0.91 -9.91
C CYS A 242 -8.39 1.25 -10.89
N SER A 243 -8.09 1.96 -11.97
CA SER A 243 -9.06 2.36 -12.99
C SER A 243 -9.07 1.41 -14.21
N ARG A 244 -9.97 1.66 -15.14
CA ARG A 244 -10.01 0.92 -16.42
C ARG A 244 -8.81 1.21 -17.33
N ALA A 245 -8.12 2.33 -17.11
CA ALA A 245 -6.95 2.72 -17.92
C ALA A 245 -5.81 1.68 -17.82
N SER A 246 -5.72 0.94 -16.72
CA SER A 246 -4.71 -0.11 -16.51
C SER A 246 -5.23 -1.53 -16.75
N ALA A 247 -6.37 -1.71 -17.45
CA ALA A 247 -7.01 -3.02 -17.59
C ALA A 247 -6.12 -4.09 -18.28
N TYR A 248 -5.09 -3.68 -19.00
CA TYR A 248 -4.11 -4.57 -19.66
C TYR A 248 -2.74 -4.59 -18.96
N THR A 249 -2.61 -3.92 -17.81
CA THR A 249 -1.40 -3.91 -16.98
C THR A 249 -1.58 -4.93 -15.85
N VAL A 250 -0.85 -6.06 -15.93
CA VAL A 250 -1.06 -7.21 -15.05
C VAL A 250 0.28 -7.73 -14.55
N GLY A 251 0.42 -7.93 -13.23
CA GLY A 251 1.61 -8.50 -12.60
C GLY A 251 2.83 -7.57 -12.63
N GLN A 252 2.63 -6.28 -12.87
CA GLN A 252 3.73 -5.32 -12.97
C GLN A 252 4.08 -4.70 -11.62
N THR A 253 5.36 -4.39 -11.44
CA THR A 253 5.85 -3.51 -10.39
C THR A 253 6.28 -2.21 -11.04
N ILE A 254 5.58 -1.11 -10.72
CA ILE A 254 5.84 0.20 -11.30
C ILE A 254 6.52 1.09 -10.26
N THR A 255 7.68 1.62 -10.59
CA THR A 255 8.39 2.56 -9.71
C THR A 255 7.71 3.92 -9.71
N CYS A 256 7.61 4.53 -8.52
CA CYS A 256 7.17 5.91 -8.29
C CYS A 256 8.25 6.58 -7.44
N ASP A 257 9.40 6.93 -8.07
CA ASP A 257 10.66 7.14 -7.36
C ASP A 257 11.49 8.33 -7.86
N GLY A 258 10.96 9.13 -8.77
CA GLY A 258 11.68 10.26 -9.35
C GLY A 258 12.95 9.88 -10.13
N GLY A 259 13.02 8.61 -10.61
CA GLY A 259 14.15 8.11 -11.40
C GLY A 259 15.27 7.46 -10.57
N ALA A 260 15.07 7.27 -9.25
CA ALA A 260 16.12 6.74 -8.37
C ALA A 260 16.60 5.32 -8.75
N VAL A 261 15.72 4.47 -9.30
CA VAL A 261 16.11 3.13 -9.81
C VAL A 261 16.75 3.22 -11.18
N ALA A 262 16.24 4.09 -12.05
CA ALA A 262 16.74 4.20 -13.41
C ALA A 262 18.18 4.79 -13.50
N SER A 263 18.61 5.50 -12.46
CA SER A 263 19.89 6.19 -12.37
C SER A 263 20.93 5.47 -11.48
N SER A 264 20.61 4.25 -11.01
CA SER A 264 21.45 3.46 -10.10
C SER A 264 22.19 2.32 -10.81
#